data_99402cd6cafd799b427e51ebf7c9b489
#
_entry.id   99402cd6cafd799b427e51ebf7c9b489
#
_cell.length_a   1.000
_cell.length_b   1.000
_cell.length_c   1.000
_cell.angle_alpha   90.00
_cell.angle_beta   90.00
_cell.angle_gamma   90.00
#
_symmetry.space_group_name_H-M   'P 1'
#
loop_
_entity.id
_entity.type
_entity.pdbx_description
1 polymer ?
#
loop_
_entity_poly.entity_id
_entity_poly.type
_entity_poly.pdbx_seq_one_letter_code
_entity_poly.pdbx_strand_id
1 'polypeptide(L)'
;GFSTACNIATQIIAQVASSQYGGQSISLSHLAPFVDVSRKKIRKEVEAESEELNIAMSEEQIAKLTEKRLHDEVSRGVQTIQYQVVTLLTTNGQAPFVTVFMYLNEAKNEQEKKDLALIIEETLKQRIRGVKNEDGVWITPAFPKLIYVLEDDNITDNSPYFYLTELAAKCTAKRMVPDYISEKVMKNLKGDVYTCCLLYTSPSPR
;
A
#
# COMPACT_ATOMS: atom_id res chain seq x y z
N GLY A 1 11.70 -10.61 2.89
CA GLY A 1 10.47 -10.21 3.55
C GLY A 1 9.88 -8.92 2.98
N PHE A 2 8.80 -8.46 3.55
CA PHE A 2 8.04 -7.30 3.08
C PHE A 2 8.87 -6.01 3.04
N SER A 3 9.62 -5.71 4.10
CA SER A 3 10.47 -4.52 4.15
C SER A 3 11.51 -4.50 3.02
N THR A 4 12.10 -5.64 2.70
CA THR A 4 13.05 -5.78 1.58
C THR A 4 12.34 -5.53 0.24
N ALA A 5 11.13 -6.08 0.06
CA ALA A 5 10.33 -5.86 -1.15
C ALA A 5 9.98 -4.37 -1.33
N CYS A 6 9.63 -3.68 -0.26
CA CYS A 6 9.38 -2.24 -0.29
C CYS A 6 10.63 -1.43 -0.70
N ASN A 7 11.80 -1.77 -0.16
CA ASN A 7 13.05 -1.13 -0.55
C ASN A 7 13.39 -1.37 -2.04
N ILE A 8 13.22 -2.59 -2.52
CA ILE A 8 13.44 -2.92 -3.94
C ILE A 8 12.45 -2.17 -4.83
N ALA A 9 11.17 -2.13 -4.45
CA ALA A 9 10.15 -1.39 -5.19
C ALA A 9 10.52 0.09 -5.35
N THR A 10 11.01 0.73 -4.29
CA THR A 10 11.43 2.14 -4.36
C THR A 10 12.66 2.36 -5.24
N GLN A 11 13.63 1.41 -5.25
CA GLN A 11 14.76 1.47 -6.16
C GLN A 11 14.33 1.33 -7.62
N ILE A 12 13.39 0.44 -7.91
CA ILE A 12 12.80 0.29 -9.25
C ILE A 12 12.10 1.59 -9.67
N ILE A 13 11.28 2.18 -8.79
CA ILE A 13 10.61 3.45 -9.04
C ILE A 13 11.62 4.55 -9.40
N ALA A 14 12.69 4.67 -8.61
CA ALA A 14 13.74 5.66 -8.84
C ALA A 14 14.44 5.44 -10.20
N GLN A 15 14.77 4.19 -10.52
CA GLN A 15 15.45 3.84 -11.77
C GLN A 15 14.57 4.10 -13.00
N VAL A 16 13.29 3.72 -12.93
CA VAL A 16 12.33 4.00 -14.01
C VAL A 16 12.12 5.51 -14.17
N ALA A 17 11.95 6.25 -13.09
CA ALA A 17 11.80 7.71 -13.13
C ALA A 17 13.03 8.42 -13.72
N SER A 18 14.23 7.86 -13.55
CA SER A 18 15.47 8.38 -14.13
C SER A 18 15.61 8.08 -15.61
N SER A 19 14.94 7.04 -16.10
CA SER A 19 15.09 6.52 -17.48
C SER A 19 13.93 6.91 -18.39
N GLN A 20 12.80 7.34 -17.84
CA GLN A 20 11.58 7.63 -18.60
C GLN A 20 10.99 8.98 -18.20
N TYR A 21 10.47 9.70 -19.19
CA TYR A 21 9.61 10.86 -18.95
C TYR A 21 8.18 10.38 -18.67
N GLY A 22 7.54 10.99 -17.67
CA GLY A 22 6.14 10.77 -17.34
C GLY A 22 5.90 10.10 -16.01
N GLY A 23 4.62 9.79 -15.75
CA GLY A 23 4.19 9.15 -14.51
C GLY A 23 4.34 7.64 -14.56
N GLN A 24 4.58 7.06 -13.39
CA GLN A 24 4.56 5.62 -13.16
C GLN A 24 3.33 5.25 -12.36
N SER A 25 2.75 4.10 -12.68
CA SER A 25 1.70 3.50 -11.84
C SER A 25 2.20 2.18 -11.27
N ILE A 26 2.04 2.01 -9.98
CA ILE A 26 2.37 0.78 -9.27
C ILE A 26 1.13 0.26 -8.54
N SER A 27 0.94 -1.06 -8.51
CA SER A 27 -0.09 -1.67 -7.68
C SER A 27 0.50 -2.23 -6.39
N LEU A 28 -0.20 -2.01 -5.27
CA LEU A 28 0.18 -2.60 -3.99
C LEU A 28 0.01 -4.13 -3.98
N SER A 29 -0.76 -4.70 -4.89
CA SER A 29 -0.93 -6.15 -5.03
C SER A 29 0.39 -6.88 -5.24
N HIS A 30 1.36 -6.26 -5.93
CA HIS A 30 2.69 -6.83 -6.13
C HIS A 30 3.48 -7.02 -4.83
N LEU A 31 3.12 -6.29 -3.76
CA LEU A 31 3.78 -6.39 -2.45
C LEU A 31 3.08 -7.39 -1.52
N ALA A 32 1.81 -7.69 -1.75
CA ALA A 32 1.00 -8.54 -0.88
C ALA A 32 1.61 -9.94 -0.64
N PRO A 33 2.17 -10.67 -1.64
CA PRO A 33 2.78 -11.97 -1.40
C PRO A 33 3.94 -11.95 -0.40
N PHE A 34 4.63 -10.83 -0.28
CA PHE A 34 5.77 -10.69 0.63
C PHE A 34 5.36 -10.52 2.09
N VAL A 35 4.09 -10.19 2.36
CA VAL A 35 3.54 -10.14 3.71
C VAL A 35 3.49 -11.55 4.30
N ASP A 36 3.02 -12.54 3.54
CA ASP A 36 3.00 -13.94 3.98
C ASP A 36 4.43 -14.52 4.19
N VAL A 37 5.37 -14.12 3.34
CA VAL A 37 6.80 -14.47 3.53
C VAL A 37 7.32 -13.92 4.85
N SER A 38 7.01 -12.67 5.19
CA SER A 38 7.37 -12.07 6.47
C SER A 38 6.66 -12.74 7.64
N ARG A 39 5.37 -13.06 7.51
CA ARG A 39 4.60 -13.76 8.55
C ARG A 39 5.26 -15.08 8.91
N LYS A 40 5.61 -15.89 7.92
CA LYS A 40 6.29 -17.18 8.13
C LYS A 40 7.66 -17.04 8.80
N LYS A 41 8.42 -16.01 8.42
CA LYS A 41 9.72 -15.71 9.00
C LYS A 41 9.59 -15.27 10.46
N ILE A 42 8.73 -14.29 10.73
CA ILE A 42 8.48 -13.76 12.07
C ILE A 42 7.98 -14.86 13.00
N ARG A 43 7.09 -15.75 12.53
CA ARG A 43 6.60 -16.87 13.32
C ARG A 43 7.75 -17.77 13.77
N LYS A 44 8.65 -18.15 12.88
CA LYS A 44 9.83 -18.96 13.23
C LYS A 44 10.75 -18.25 14.22
N GLU A 45 10.90 -16.94 14.10
CA GLU A 45 11.69 -16.15 15.05
C GLU A 45 11.03 -16.14 16.43
N VAL A 46 9.70 -15.99 16.52
CA VAL A 46 8.96 -16.04 17.78
C VAL A 46 9.04 -17.43 18.43
N GLU A 47 8.90 -18.47 17.65
CA GLU A 47 9.05 -19.87 18.13
C GLU A 47 10.45 -20.12 18.68
N ALA A 48 11.50 -19.73 17.95
CA ALA A 48 12.89 -19.87 18.39
C ALA A 48 13.20 -19.05 19.66
N GLU A 49 12.72 -17.81 19.75
CA GLU A 49 12.87 -16.97 20.94
C GLU A 49 12.16 -17.59 22.16
N SER A 50 10.98 -18.18 21.97
CA SER A 50 10.25 -18.90 23.03
C SER A 50 11.05 -20.09 23.57
N GLU A 51 11.68 -20.87 22.69
CA GLU A 51 12.54 -22.00 23.04
C GLU A 51 13.82 -21.53 23.77
N GLU A 52 14.50 -20.52 23.23
CA GLU A 52 15.75 -19.98 23.80
C GLU A 52 15.55 -19.42 25.21
N LEU A 53 14.43 -18.75 25.44
CA LEU A 53 14.08 -18.15 26.73
C LEU A 53 13.43 -19.15 27.70
N ASN A 54 13.19 -20.40 27.28
CA ASN A 54 12.44 -21.40 28.02
C ASN A 54 11.05 -20.91 28.49
N ILE A 55 10.39 -20.11 27.68
CA ILE A 55 9.04 -19.61 27.94
C ILE A 55 8.04 -20.44 27.14
N ALA A 56 7.23 -21.23 27.83
CA ALA A 56 6.16 -22.00 27.18
C ALA A 56 5.05 -21.03 26.69
N MET A 57 5.06 -20.73 25.40
CA MET A 57 4.01 -19.94 24.75
C MET A 57 2.96 -20.86 24.15
N SER A 58 1.69 -20.51 24.33
CA SER A 58 0.60 -21.18 23.60
C SER A 58 0.61 -20.80 22.13
N GLU A 59 0.01 -21.65 21.28
CA GLU A 59 -0.15 -21.37 19.84
C GLU A 59 -0.85 -20.02 19.58
N GLU A 60 -1.84 -19.68 20.40
CA GLU A 60 -2.52 -18.39 20.33
C GLU A 60 -1.59 -17.21 20.65
N GLN A 61 -0.72 -17.35 21.63
CA GLN A 61 0.26 -16.32 22.00
C GLN A 61 1.30 -16.12 20.89
N ILE A 62 1.79 -17.23 20.30
CA ILE A 62 2.71 -17.18 19.15
C ILE A 62 2.04 -16.48 17.97
N ALA A 63 0.81 -16.87 17.64
CA ALA A 63 0.06 -16.23 16.54
C ALA A 63 -0.15 -14.73 16.78
N LYS A 64 -0.59 -14.35 17.97
CA LYS A 64 -0.81 -12.94 18.34
C LYS A 64 0.46 -12.10 18.28
N LEU A 65 1.58 -12.64 18.76
CA LEU A 65 2.85 -11.95 18.72
C LEU A 65 3.38 -11.83 17.27
N THR A 66 3.19 -12.88 16.49
CA THR A 66 3.53 -12.91 15.06
C THR A 66 2.78 -11.82 14.31
N GLU A 67 1.46 -11.73 14.45
CA GLU A 67 0.66 -10.71 13.78
C GLU A 67 1.03 -9.28 14.24
N LYS A 68 1.28 -9.09 15.53
CA LYS A 68 1.75 -7.79 16.03
C LYS A 68 3.06 -7.35 15.36
N ARG A 69 4.06 -8.23 15.33
CA ARG A 69 5.36 -7.94 14.68
C ARG A 69 5.22 -7.76 13.17
N LEU A 70 4.30 -8.49 12.55
CA LEU A 70 3.99 -8.35 11.13
C LEU A 70 3.40 -6.97 10.82
N HIS A 71 2.44 -6.51 11.62
CA HIS A 71 1.90 -5.16 11.49
C HIS A 71 2.98 -4.09 11.62
N ASP A 72 3.91 -4.24 12.56
CA ASP A 72 5.04 -3.34 12.73
C ASP A 72 5.98 -3.35 11.50
N GLU A 73 6.20 -4.52 10.88
CA GLU A 73 7.00 -4.63 9.65
C GLU A 73 6.29 -4.00 8.46
N VAL A 74 4.98 -4.24 8.30
CA VAL A 74 4.17 -3.63 7.22
C VAL A 74 4.16 -2.11 7.37
N SER A 75 3.97 -1.60 8.59
CA SER A 75 4.00 -0.16 8.86
C SER A 75 5.33 0.46 8.46
N ARG A 76 6.45 -0.14 8.83
CA ARG A 76 7.79 0.33 8.44
C ARG A 76 8.03 0.25 6.94
N GLY A 77 7.58 -0.83 6.28
CA GLY A 77 7.71 -0.98 4.83
C GLY A 77 6.92 0.08 4.05
N VAL A 78 5.68 0.33 4.44
CA VAL A 78 4.85 1.38 3.85
C VAL A 78 5.46 2.76 4.09
N GLN A 79 5.96 3.02 5.30
CA GLN A 79 6.66 4.27 5.61
C GLN A 79 7.89 4.47 4.73
N THR A 80 8.65 3.41 4.47
CA THR A 80 9.80 3.45 3.57
C THR A 80 9.41 3.88 2.17
N ILE A 81 8.34 3.30 1.60
CA ILE A 81 7.84 3.69 0.28
C ILE A 81 7.43 5.17 0.27
N GLN A 82 6.61 5.59 1.24
CA GLN A 82 6.13 6.97 1.29
C GLN A 82 7.27 7.98 1.45
N TYR A 83 8.20 7.70 2.35
CA TYR A 83 9.34 8.58 2.59
C TYR A 83 10.27 8.65 1.39
N GLN A 84 10.63 7.51 0.82
CA GLN A 84 11.56 7.48 -0.32
C GLN A 84 10.96 8.12 -1.57
N VAL A 85 9.68 7.91 -1.87
CA VAL A 85 9.04 8.60 -3.01
C VAL A 85 9.06 10.12 -2.87
N VAL A 86 8.98 10.63 -1.64
CA VAL A 86 9.03 12.09 -1.38
C VAL A 86 10.47 12.63 -1.47
N THR A 87 11.45 11.84 -1.03
CA THR A 87 12.86 12.28 -0.90
C THR A 87 13.74 11.89 -2.08
N LEU A 88 13.33 10.92 -2.90
CA LEU A 88 14.06 10.51 -4.09
C LEU A 88 14.01 11.62 -5.15
N LEU A 89 15.19 12.05 -5.56
CA LEU A 89 15.37 12.84 -6.75
C LEU A 89 15.85 11.94 -7.90
N THR A 90 15.27 12.13 -9.07
CA THR A 90 15.77 11.50 -10.30
C THR A 90 17.12 12.10 -10.66
N THR A 91 17.86 11.46 -11.57
CA THR A 91 19.12 12.00 -12.12
C THR A 91 18.96 13.40 -12.72
N ASN A 92 17.73 13.77 -13.11
CA ASN A 92 17.39 15.10 -13.64
C ASN A 92 16.90 16.08 -12.55
N GLY A 93 17.00 15.75 -11.26
CA GLY A 93 16.61 16.60 -10.14
C GLY A 93 15.10 16.74 -9.94
N GLN A 94 14.28 15.87 -10.55
CA GLN A 94 12.83 15.88 -10.39
C GLN A 94 12.37 14.78 -9.43
N ALA A 95 11.31 15.06 -8.67
CA ALA A 95 10.65 14.03 -7.90
C ALA A 95 9.90 13.05 -8.84
N PRO A 96 9.93 11.73 -8.56
CA PRO A 96 9.21 10.76 -9.38
C PRO A 96 7.69 10.98 -9.28
N PHE A 97 7.02 11.05 -10.42
CA PHE A 97 5.56 11.07 -10.50
C PHE A 97 5.03 9.66 -10.38
N VAL A 98 4.61 9.28 -9.16
CA VAL A 98 4.14 7.92 -8.86
C VAL A 98 2.68 7.93 -8.50
N THR A 99 1.92 7.01 -9.09
CA THR A 99 0.55 6.68 -8.73
C THR A 99 0.53 5.30 -8.10
N VAL A 100 -0.05 5.17 -6.91
CA VAL A 100 -0.23 3.92 -6.19
C VAL A 100 -1.68 3.48 -6.34
N PHE A 101 -1.86 2.28 -6.84
CA PHE A 101 -3.15 1.67 -7.12
C PHE A 101 -3.51 0.68 -6.02
N MET A 102 -4.69 0.87 -5.42
CA MET A 102 -5.21 0.09 -4.31
C MET A 102 -6.46 -0.66 -4.78
N TYR A 103 -6.27 -1.89 -5.24
CA TYR A 103 -7.31 -2.72 -5.85
C TYR A 103 -7.28 -4.13 -5.26
N LEU A 104 -8.28 -4.47 -4.42
CA LEU A 104 -8.32 -5.74 -3.69
C LEU A 104 -8.47 -6.96 -4.60
N ASN A 105 -9.26 -6.84 -5.67
CA ASN A 105 -9.50 -7.96 -6.61
C ASN A 105 -8.30 -8.29 -7.52
N GLU A 106 -7.18 -7.57 -7.42
CA GLU A 106 -5.91 -8.01 -8.00
C GLU A 106 -5.26 -9.15 -7.21
N ALA A 107 -5.67 -9.37 -5.96
CA ALA A 107 -5.16 -10.47 -5.15
C ALA A 107 -5.58 -11.83 -5.72
N LYS A 108 -4.66 -12.80 -5.71
CA LYS A 108 -4.85 -14.11 -6.34
C LYS A 108 -5.63 -15.08 -5.48
N ASN A 109 -5.71 -14.83 -4.19
CA ASN A 109 -6.39 -15.67 -3.20
C ASN A 109 -6.80 -14.85 -1.98
N GLU A 110 -7.64 -15.42 -1.12
CA GLU A 110 -8.19 -14.75 0.07
C GLU A 110 -7.12 -14.32 1.08
N GLN A 111 -6.03 -15.08 1.25
CA GLN A 111 -4.96 -14.67 2.15
C GLN A 111 -4.20 -13.46 1.60
N GLU A 112 -3.88 -13.48 0.31
CA GLU A 112 -3.24 -12.35 -0.37
C GLU A 112 -4.14 -11.11 -0.34
N LYS A 113 -5.48 -11.28 -0.45
CA LYS A 113 -6.45 -10.19 -0.33
C LYS A 113 -6.43 -9.56 1.07
N LYS A 114 -6.38 -10.37 2.13
CA LYS A 114 -6.24 -9.88 3.51
C LYS A 114 -4.91 -9.13 3.71
N ASP A 115 -3.84 -9.66 3.17
CA ASP A 115 -2.52 -9.06 3.25
C ASP A 115 -2.44 -7.75 2.46
N LEU A 116 -3.08 -7.70 1.30
CA LEU A 116 -3.24 -6.46 0.52
C LEU A 116 -4.10 -5.43 1.27
N ALA A 117 -5.19 -5.86 1.89
CA ALA A 117 -6.03 -4.98 2.71
C ALA A 117 -5.22 -4.35 3.86
N LEU A 118 -4.34 -5.11 4.50
CA LEU A 118 -3.44 -4.60 5.54
C LEU A 118 -2.48 -3.52 5.00
N ILE A 119 -1.92 -3.73 3.81
CA ILE A 119 -1.03 -2.73 3.17
C ILE A 119 -1.81 -1.46 2.82
N ILE A 120 -3.02 -1.60 2.26
CA ILE A 120 -3.90 -0.47 1.91
C ILE A 120 -4.28 0.31 3.18
N GLU A 121 -4.69 -0.39 4.23
CA GLU A 121 -5.03 0.22 5.52
C GLU A 121 -3.89 1.07 6.07
N GLU A 122 -2.69 0.51 6.12
CA GLU A 122 -1.51 1.22 6.62
C GLU A 122 -1.12 2.40 5.72
N THR A 123 -1.23 2.25 4.40
CA THR A 123 -0.99 3.33 3.44
C THR A 123 -1.92 4.52 3.69
N LEU A 124 -3.21 4.26 3.89
CA LEU A 124 -4.20 5.30 4.19
C LEU A 124 -3.96 5.94 5.55
N LYS A 125 -3.68 5.15 6.60
CA LYS A 125 -3.37 5.65 7.95
C LYS A 125 -2.15 6.60 7.93
N GLN A 126 -1.10 6.21 7.24
CA GLN A 126 0.10 7.04 7.15
C GLN A 126 -0.14 8.29 6.31
N ARG A 127 -0.93 8.23 5.24
CA ARG A 127 -1.31 9.40 4.46
C ARG A 127 -2.14 10.38 5.30
N ILE A 128 -3.07 9.89 6.13
CA ILE A 128 -3.83 10.73 7.08
C ILE A 128 -2.89 11.46 8.04
N ARG A 129 -1.85 10.77 8.55
CA ARG A 129 -0.84 11.33 9.44
C ARG A 129 0.00 12.40 8.73
N GLY A 130 0.41 12.14 7.51
CA GLY A 130 1.33 12.97 6.72
C GLY A 130 2.80 12.60 6.94
N VAL A 131 3.69 13.43 6.42
CA VAL A 131 5.15 13.28 6.55
C VAL A 131 5.70 14.53 7.27
N LYS A 132 6.65 14.35 8.16
CA LYS A 132 7.36 15.47 8.76
C LYS A 132 8.41 16.03 7.79
N ASN A 133 8.43 17.35 7.62
CA ASN A 133 9.52 18.04 6.93
C ASN A 133 10.74 18.20 7.86
N GLU A 134 11.78 18.86 7.36
CA GLU A 134 13.03 19.12 8.10
C GLU A 134 12.80 19.93 9.38
N ASP A 135 11.79 20.81 9.39
CA ASP A 135 11.41 21.61 10.54
C ASP A 135 10.52 20.86 11.54
N GLY A 136 10.25 19.57 11.30
CA GLY A 136 9.39 18.74 12.13
C GLY A 136 7.88 19.00 11.97
N VAL A 137 7.48 19.79 10.97
CA VAL A 137 6.08 20.10 10.68
C VAL A 137 5.48 18.99 9.81
N TRP A 138 4.24 18.57 10.14
CA TRP A 138 3.52 17.59 9.36
C TRP A 138 2.94 18.19 8.09
N ILE A 139 3.42 17.73 6.95
CA ILE A 139 2.97 18.15 5.62
C ILE A 139 2.23 17.02 4.90
N THR A 140 1.42 17.40 3.90
CA THR A 140 0.83 16.44 2.96
C THR A 140 1.74 16.33 1.74
N PRO A 141 2.37 15.17 1.49
CA PRO A 141 3.19 15.00 0.29
C PRO A 141 2.30 15.02 -0.97
N ALA A 142 2.79 15.63 -2.04
CA ALA A 142 2.11 15.64 -3.33
C ALA A 142 2.09 14.24 -3.97
N PHE A 143 3.12 13.44 -3.74
CA PHE A 143 3.30 12.07 -4.24
C PHE A 143 3.59 11.09 -3.09
N PRO A 144 3.29 9.79 -3.29
CA PRO A 144 2.58 9.22 -4.45
C PRO A 144 1.11 9.67 -4.51
N LYS A 145 0.56 9.78 -5.71
CA LYS A 145 -0.89 9.84 -5.92
C LYS A 145 -1.49 8.51 -5.50
N LEU A 146 -2.66 8.54 -4.87
CA LEU A 146 -3.36 7.33 -4.42
C LEU A 146 -4.66 7.18 -5.21
N ILE A 147 -4.90 5.99 -5.76
CA ILE A 147 -6.16 5.62 -6.40
C ILE A 147 -6.75 4.43 -5.63
N TYR A 148 -7.98 4.58 -5.18
CA TYR A 148 -8.72 3.55 -4.46
C TYR A 148 -9.86 3.03 -5.33
N VAL A 149 -9.90 1.69 -5.52
CA VAL A 149 -10.93 1.04 -6.32
C VAL A 149 -12.11 0.66 -5.43
N LEU A 150 -13.30 1.12 -5.83
CA LEU A 150 -14.57 0.73 -5.23
C LEU A 150 -15.04 -0.57 -5.87
N GLU A 151 -15.17 -1.60 -5.06
CA GLU A 151 -15.47 -2.97 -5.43
C GLU A 151 -16.64 -3.49 -4.59
N ASP A 152 -17.24 -4.61 -5.00
CA ASP A 152 -18.35 -5.21 -4.25
C ASP A 152 -17.97 -5.56 -2.80
N ASP A 153 -16.71 -5.93 -2.57
CA ASP A 153 -16.18 -6.29 -1.25
C ASP A 153 -15.92 -5.09 -0.32
N ASN A 154 -16.02 -3.85 -0.80
CA ASN A 154 -15.72 -2.66 0.00
C ASN A 154 -16.74 -1.51 -0.15
N ILE A 155 -17.77 -1.65 -0.98
CA ILE A 155 -18.65 -0.52 -1.32
C ILE A 155 -19.85 -0.36 -0.38
N THR A 156 -20.26 -1.41 0.30
CA THR A 156 -21.41 -1.39 1.23
C THR A 156 -20.98 -1.65 2.65
N ASP A 157 -21.73 -1.12 3.62
CA ASP A 157 -21.49 -1.28 5.06
C ASP A 157 -21.50 -2.74 5.54
N ASN A 158 -22.12 -3.64 4.79
CA ASN A 158 -22.08 -5.09 5.06
C ASN A 158 -20.88 -5.80 4.40
N SER A 159 -20.08 -5.10 3.60
CA SER A 159 -18.95 -5.70 2.91
C SER A 159 -17.77 -5.92 3.86
N PRO A 160 -16.98 -6.99 3.69
CA PRO A 160 -15.90 -7.36 4.61
C PRO A 160 -14.78 -6.31 4.69
N TYR A 161 -14.59 -5.52 3.65
CA TYR A 161 -13.56 -4.49 3.57
C TYR A 161 -14.11 -3.06 3.54
N PHE A 162 -15.38 -2.86 3.93
CA PHE A 162 -15.98 -1.52 3.96
C PHE A 162 -15.23 -0.55 4.87
N TYR A 163 -14.62 -1.04 5.95
CA TYR A 163 -13.77 -0.23 6.83
C TYR A 163 -12.61 0.48 6.10
N LEU A 164 -12.09 -0.10 5.01
CA LEU A 164 -11.08 0.55 4.16
C LEU A 164 -11.67 1.75 3.40
N THR A 165 -12.91 1.63 2.93
CA THR A 165 -13.62 2.72 2.26
C THR A 165 -13.91 3.87 3.23
N GLU A 166 -14.32 3.57 4.46
CA GLU A 166 -14.45 4.58 5.52
C GLU A 166 -13.12 5.27 5.82
N LEU A 167 -12.03 4.49 5.88
CA LEU A 167 -10.70 5.04 6.11
C LEU A 167 -10.23 5.89 4.92
N ALA A 168 -10.50 5.45 3.69
CA ALA A 168 -10.23 6.22 2.48
C ALA A 168 -10.99 7.55 2.48
N ALA A 169 -12.29 7.53 2.85
CA ALA A 169 -13.09 8.75 2.97
C ALA A 169 -12.53 9.71 4.03
N LYS A 170 -12.10 9.21 5.20
CA LYS A 170 -11.40 10.01 6.23
C LYS A 170 -10.11 10.61 5.70
N CYS A 171 -9.37 9.83 4.91
CA CYS A 171 -8.14 10.31 4.26
C CYS A 171 -8.45 11.43 3.26
N THR A 172 -9.47 11.26 2.43
CA THR A 172 -9.90 12.28 1.46
C THR A 172 -10.34 13.57 2.14
N ALA A 173 -11.12 13.46 3.20
CA ALA A 173 -11.57 14.64 3.96
C ALA A 173 -10.41 15.44 4.56
N LYS A 174 -9.30 14.80 4.90
CA LYS A 174 -8.14 15.47 5.52
C LYS A 174 -7.04 15.84 4.53
N ARG A 175 -6.86 15.06 3.47
CA ARG A 175 -5.69 15.15 2.58
C ARG A 175 -6.05 15.28 1.10
N MET A 176 -7.33 15.28 0.73
CA MET A 176 -7.83 15.35 -0.65
C MET A 176 -7.33 14.18 -1.54
N VAL A 177 -7.00 13.06 -0.94
CA VAL A 177 -6.61 11.79 -1.57
C VAL A 177 -7.16 10.64 -0.73
N PRO A 178 -7.44 9.46 -1.28
CA PRO A 178 -7.24 9.02 -2.67
C PRO A 178 -8.30 9.56 -3.63
N ASP A 179 -8.02 9.42 -4.94
CA ASP A 179 -9.02 9.45 -5.98
C ASP A 179 -9.71 8.09 -6.08
N TYR A 180 -10.96 8.06 -6.54
CA TYR A 180 -11.77 6.85 -6.57
C TYR A 180 -12.08 6.39 -7.99
N ILE A 181 -12.01 5.07 -8.21
CA ILE A 181 -12.42 4.41 -9.44
C ILE A 181 -13.44 3.33 -9.09
N SER A 182 -14.54 3.27 -9.83
CA SER A 182 -15.50 2.17 -9.72
C SER A 182 -15.08 1.00 -10.60
N GLU A 183 -14.84 -0.16 -10.00
CA GLU A 183 -14.56 -1.42 -10.72
C GLU A 183 -15.65 -1.71 -11.76
N LYS A 184 -16.91 -1.66 -11.33
CA LYS A 184 -18.08 -1.93 -12.20
C LYS A 184 -18.12 -1.01 -13.40
N VAL A 185 -17.90 0.29 -13.20
CA VAL A 185 -17.91 1.28 -14.28
C VAL A 185 -16.74 1.04 -15.24
N MET A 186 -15.55 0.79 -14.71
CA MET A 186 -14.36 0.53 -15.54
C MET A 186 -14.52 -0.72 -16.37
N LYS A 187 -14.98 -1.84 -15.79
CA LYS A 187 -15.23 -3.09 -16.51
C LYS A 187 -16.28 -2.90 -17.61
N ASN A 188 -17.36 -2.16 -17.35
CA ASN A 188 -18.41 -1.91 -18.34
C ASN A 188 -17.93 -1.01 -19.50
N LEU A 189 -17.12 0.00 -19.23
CA LEU A 189 -16.68 0.96 -20.23
C LEU A 189 -15.43 0.55 -21.00
N LYS A 190 -14.53 -0.18 -20.35
CA LYS A 190 -13.18 -0.47 -20.83
C LYS A 190 -12.84 -1.96 -20.88
N GLY A 191 -13.73 -2.82 -20.40
CA GLY A 191 -13.55 -4.28 -20.36
C GLY A 191 -12.72 -4.78 -19.17
N ASP A 192 -11.91 -3.93 -18.55
CA ASP A 192 -11.08 -4.29 -17.41
C ASP A 192 -10.76 -3.07 -16.55
N VAL A 193 -10.23 -3.33 -15.34
CA VAL A 193 -9.73 -2.29 -14.43
C VAL A 193 -8.21 -2.20 -14.59
N TYR A 194 -7.73 -1.04 -14.93
CA TYR A 194 -6.29 -0.79 -15.08
C TYR A 194 -5.88 0.53 -14.42
N THR A 195 -4.62 0.62 -14.09
CA THR A 195 -4.04 1.82 -13.50
C THR A 195 -4.09 2.97 -14.50
N CYS A 196 -4.77 4.05 -14.12
CA CYS A 196 -4.75 5.28 -14.88
C CYS A 196 -3.70 6.21 -14.28
N CYS A 197 -2.81 6.75 -15.12
CA CYS A 197 -2.06 7.93 -14.70
C CYS A 197 -3.01 9.12 -14.77
N LEU A 198 -3.28 9.76 -13.63
CA LEU A 198 -4.17 10.94 -13.58
C LEU A 198 -3.66 12.16 -14.36
N LEU A 199 -2.44 12.10 -14.88
CA LEU A 199 -1.89 13.10 -15.80
C LEU A 199 -2.41 12.93 -17.23
N TYR A 200 -2.95 11.77 -17.57
CA TYR A 200 -3.61 11.51 -18.83
C TYR A 200 -5.09 11.31 -18.58
N THR A 201 -5.88 12.31 -18.88
CA THR A 201 -7.33 12.12 -19.00
C THR A 201 -7.57 11.02 -20.02
N SER A 202 -8.25 9.94 -19.60
CA SER A 202 -8.75 8.94 -20.54
C SER A 202 -9.53 9.68 -21.63
N PRO A 203 -9.28 9.45 -22.93
CA PRO A 203 -10.07 10.09 -23.96
C PRO A 203 -11.54 9.82 -23.67
N SER A 204 -12.34 10.89 -23.60
CA SER A 204 -13.78 10.78 -23.44
C SER A 204 -14.31 9.85 -24.51
N PRO A 205 -15.16 8.85 -24.20
CA PRO A 205 -15.81 8.07 -25.21
C PRO A 205 -16.61 9.05 -26.11
N ARG A 206 -16.28 9.04 -27.39
CA ARG A 206 -17.06 9.74 -28.41
C ARG A 206 -18.36 9.01 -28.65
#